data_60409bfe5a738693b95b1a4541101b47
#
_entry.id   60409bfe5a738693b95b1a4541101b47
#
_cell.length_a   1.000
_cell.length_b   1.000
_cell.length_c   1.000
_cell.angle_alpha   90.00
_cell.angle_beta   90.00
_cell.angle_gamma   90.00
#
_symmetry.space_group_name_H-M   'P 1'
#
loop_
_entity.id
_entity.type
_entity.pdbx_description
1 polymer ?
#
loop_
_entity_poly.entity_id
_entity_poly.type
_entity_poly.pdbx_seq_one_letter_code
_entity_poly.pdbx_strand_id
1 'polypeptide(L)'
;GTFNAVYPLKVNQYPGFVENLVKIGESYGYGLEAGSKAELLLAMAYNNYGAPITVNGFKDNELIDIGFIAAEMGHNITLTIEGLNELKSIISTAKERFKPKPNIGLRIRLHSSGTGVWAKSGGINSKFGLTSTELIEAVNLLKENNLIEQFTMIHFHIGSQINEIHPLKKALIEAGNIYAELRKMGAKSLKAINLGGGLAIEYSQFKDNPSRNYTLKEYANDVVFLLKSIANQKNEIEPDIFIESGRYIAASHAVLVAPVLELFSQEYTEEKLILKENNPPLISELHDLYRRIKPSNAIEYLHDAIDHMESVLTLFDLGYVDLQDRSNSEILVHLIMKKAISLL
;
A
#
# COMPACT_ATOMS: atom_id res chain seq x y z
N GLY A 1 -25.21 0.53 6.45
CA GLY A 1 -24.25 -0.35 5.77
C GLY A 1 -23.85 -1.53 6.65
N THR A 2 -23.33 -2.57 6.03
CA THR A 2 -22.81 -3.77 6.67
C THR A 2 -21.27 -3.76 6.64
N PHE A 3 -20.64 -4.59 7.47
CA PHE A 3 -19.21 -4.83 7.44
C PHE A 3 -18.93 -6.22 6.85
N ASN A 4 -18.01 -6.29 5.91
CA ASN A 4 -17.59 -7.52 5.24
C ASN A 4 -16.05 -7.59 5.24
N ALA A 5 -15.52 -8.77 5.52
CA ALA A 5 -14.09 -9.03 5.43
C ALA A 5 -13.82 -10.12 4.41
N VAL A 6 -12.76 -9.94 3.63
CA VAL A 6 -12.27 -10.97 2.71
C VAL A 6 -10.78 -11.20 2.94
N TYR A 7 -10.35 -12.44 2.87
CA TYR A 7 -8.96 -12.82 3.06
C TYR A 7 -8.25 -12.95 1.71
N PRO A 8 -7.18 -12.19 1.47
CA PRO A 8 -6.41 -12.30 0.23
C PRO A 8 -5.54 -13.56 0.24
N LEU A 9 -5.88 -14.52 -0.63
CA LEU A 9 -5.22 -15.83 -0.72
C LEU A 9 -3.72 -15.75 -1.00
N LYS A 10 -3.27 -14.72 -1.73
CA LYS A 10 -1.83 -14.47 -2.00
C LYS A 10 -0.95 -14.42 -0.76
N VAL A 11 -1.50 -14.11 0.40
CA VAL A 11 -0.74 -13.94 1.64
C VAL A 11 -0.33 -15.28 2.25
N ASN A 12 -1.25 -16.24 2.28
CA ASN A 12 -0.99 -17.60 2.68
C ASN A 12 -2.08 -18.54 2.13
N GLN A 13 -1.70 -19.41 1.20
CA GLN A 13 -2.60 -20.36 0.51
C GLN A 13 -2.55 -21.75 1.11
N TYR A 14 -1.87 -21.95 2.24
CA TYR A 14 -1.78 -23.26 2.88
C TYR A 14 -3.18 -23.80 3.23
N PRO A 15 -3.58 -24.98 2.73
CA PRO A 15 -4.95 -25.47 2.87
C PRO A 15 -5.45 -25.45 4.31
N GLY A 16 -4.69 -25.99 5.26
CA GLY A 16 -5.09 -26.01 6.65
C GLY A 16 -5.27 -24.63 7.29
N PHE A 17 -4.61 -23.59 6.77
CA PHE A 17 -4.84 -22.21 7.18
C PHE A 17 -6.15 -21.67 6.60
N VAL A 18 -6.36 -21.85 5.28
CA VAL A 18 -7.55 -21.35 4.57
C VAL A 18 -8.83 -22.03 5.07
N GLU A 19 -8.81 -23.36 5.22
CA GLU A 19 -9.94 -24.14 5.74
C GLU A 19 -10.38 -23.67 7.13
N ASN A 20 -9.41 -23.49 8.04
CA ASN A 20 -9.70 -23.01 9.39
C ASN A 20 -10.24 -21.56 9.38
N LEU A 21 -9.66 -20.68 8.54
CA LEU A 21 -10.13 -19.32 8.40
C LEU A 21 -11.58 -19.26 7.93
N VAL A 22 -11.91 -20.01 6.88
CA VAL A 22 -13.26 -20.08 6.31
C VAL A 22 -14.25 -20.66 7.32
N LYS A 23 -13.87 -21.73 8.01
CA LYS A 23 -14.70 -22.36 9.05
C LYS A 23 -15.00 -21.42 10.23
N ILE A 24 -13.97 -20.74 10.75
CA ILE A 24 -14.13 -19.80 11.87
C ILE A 24 -14.89 -18.55 11.42
N GLY A 25 -14.64 -18.11 10.18
CA GLY A 25 -15.26 -16.91 9.59
C GLY A 25 -16.69 -17.08 9.12
N GLU A 26 -17.24 -18.32 9.09
CA GLU A 26 -18.57 -18.63 8.56
C GLU A 26 -19.67 -17.80 9.19
N SER A 27 -19.69 -17.73 10.51
CA SER A 27 -20.70 -16.96 11.27
C SER A 27 -20.63 -15.43 11.04
N TYR A 28 -19.53 -14.96 10.46
CA TYR A 28 -19.31 -13.54 10.14
C TYR A 28 -19.44 -13.25 8.64
N GLY A 29 -19.80 -14.25 7.83
CA GLY A 29 -19.83 -14.11 6.37
C GLY A 29 -18.47 -13.78 5.76
N TYR A 30 -17.36 -14.25 6.39
CA TYR A 30 -16.00 -13.97 5.95
C TYR A 30 -15.72 -14.62 4.60
N GLY A 31 -15.27 -13.81 3.62
CA GLY A 31 -15.04 -14.26 2.26
C GLY A 31 -13.55 -14.35 1.89
N LEU A 32 -13.29 -14.56 0.61
CA LEU A 32 -11.94 -14.70 0.06
C LEU A 32 -11.68 -13.68 -1.05
N GLU A 33 -10.44 -13.23 -1.17
CA GLU A 33 -9.95 -12.40 -2.29
C GLU A 33 -8.94 -13.21 -3.10
N ALA A 34 -9.08 -13.11 -4.44
CA ALA A 34 -8.23 -13.76 -5.41
C ALA A 34 -7.65 -12.74 -6.39
N GLY A 35 -6.35 -12.83 -6.67
CA GLY A 35 -5.64 -12.00 -7.64
C GLY A 35 -5.12 -12.78 -8.85
N SER A 36 -5.45 -14.08 -8.96
CA SER A 36 -5.02 -14.97 -10.05
C SER A 36 -6.05 -16.06 -10.32
N LYS A 37 -5.93 -16.74 -11.47
CA LYS A 37 -6.80 -17.87 -11.83
C LYS A 37 -6.76 -18.98 -10.78
N ALA A 38 -5.55 -19.36 -10.35
CA ALA A 38 -5.37 -20.40 -9.34
C ALA A 38 -6.02 -20.01 -8.01
N GLU A 39 -5.86 -18.76 -7.58
CA GLU A 39 -6.50 -18.25 -6.37
C GLU A 39 -8.02 -18.20 -6.50
N LEU A 40 -8.57 -17.82 -7.67
CA LEU A 40 -10.01 -17.84 -7.88
C LEU A 40 -10.58 -19.26 -7.80
N LEU A 41 -9.92 -20.24 -8.41
CA LEU A 41 -10.33 -21.65 -8.31
C LEU A 41 -10.28 -22.15 -6.86
N LEU A 42 -9.25 -21.76 -6.09
CA LEU A 42 -9.18 -22.05 -4.65
C LEU A 42 -10.33 -21.36 -3.89
N ALA A 43 -10.60 -20.09 -4.19
CA ALA A 43 -11.70 -19.37 -3.56
C ALA A 43 -13.05 -20.04 -3.84
N MET A 44 -13.32 -20.47 -5.08
CA MET A 44 -14.53 -21.21 -5.43
C MET A 44 -14.65 -22.55 -4.70
N ALA A 45 -13.53 -23.23 -4.45
CA ALA A 45 -13.51 -24.53 -3.78
C ALA A 45 -13.70 -24.43 -2.25
N TYR A 46 -13.16 -23.39 -1.61
CA TYR A 46 -13.13 -23.28 -0.15
C TYR A 46 -14.13 -22.31 0.44
N ASN A 47 -14.61 -21.29 -0.34
CA ASN A 47 -15.44 -20.23 0.22
C ASN A 47 -16.82 -20.76 0.65
N ASN A 48 -17.30 -20.26 1.78
CA ASN A 48 -18.65 -20.58 2.23
C ASN A 48 -19.70 -20.05 1.23
N TYR A 49 -20.76 -20.79 1.08
CA TYR A 49 -21.85 -20.39 0.17
C TYR A 49 -22.45 -19.04 0.62
N GLY A 50 -22.55 -18.10 -0.33
CA GLY A 50 -23.05 -16.76 -0.07
C GLY A 50 -22.02 -15.77 0.46
N ALA A 51 -20.89 -16.23 1.03
CA ALA A 51 -19.81 -15.34 1.41
C ALA A 51 -19.17 -14.69 0.17
N PRO A 52 -18.68 -13.43 0.26
CA PRO A 52 -18.16 -12.71 -0.90
C PRO A 52 -16.84 -13.31 -1.42
N ILE A 53 -16.69 -13.35 -2.75
CA ILE A 53 -15.42 -13.54 -3.44
C ILE A 53 -15.11 -12.24 -4.19
N THR A 54 -13.98 -11.59 -3.90
CA THR A 54 -13.50 -10.43 -4.66
C THR A 54 -12.32 -10.83 -5.54
N VAL A 55 -12.30 -10.39 -6.80
CA VAL A 55 -11.23 -10.68 -7.75
C VAL A 55 -10.55 -9.39 -8.15
N ASN A 56 -9.33 -9.18 -7.65
CA ASN A 56 -8.51 -7.99 -7.89
C ASN A 56 -7.39 -8.27 -8.91
N GLY A 57 -6.65 -7.22 -9.27
CA GLY A 57 -5.55 -7.30 -10.23
C GLY A 57 -6.01 -7.40 -11.69
N PHE A 58 -5.05 -7.38 -12.61
CA PHE A 58 -5.35 -7.45 -14.04
C PHE A 58 -5.89 -8.83 -14.42
N LYS A 59 -6.99 -8.83 -15.19
CA LYS A 59 -7.67 -10.03 -15.63
C LYS A 59 -7.54 -10.19 -17.14
N ASP A 60 -7.02 -11.34 -17.55
CA ASP A 60 -7.13 -11.78 -18.92
C ASP A 60 -8.53 -12.40 -19.18
N ASN A 61 -8.82 -12.70 -20.45
CA ASN A 61 -10.11 -13.24 -20.83
C ASN A 61 -10.47 -14.54 -20.11
N GLU A 62 -9.48 -15.40 -19.85
CA GLU A 62 -9.71 -16.67 -19.17
C GLU A 62 -10.10 -16.47 -17.70
N LEU A 63 -9.45 -15.53 -16.98
CA LEU A 63 -9.83 -15.18 -15.60
C LEU A 63 -11.22 -14.54 -15.56
N ILE A 64 -11.56 -13.71 -16.55
CA ILE A 64 -12.91 -13.15 -16.70
C ILE A 64 -13.93 -14.28 -16.88
N ASP A 65 -13.67 -15.22 -17.78
CA ASP A 65 -14.54 -16.37 -18.01
C ASP A 65 -14.78 -17.22 -16.77
N ILE A 66 -13.71 -17.50 -15.98
CA ILE A 66 -13.83 -18.21 -14.70
C ILE A 66 -14.71 -17.41 -13.73
N GLY A 67 -14.59 -16.07 -13.71
CA GLY A 67 -15.44 -15.20 -12.92
C GLY A 67 -16.94 -15.29 -13.30
N PHE A 68 -17.25 -15.37 -14.59
CA PHE A 68 -18.62 -15.60 -15.04
C PHE A 68 -19.12 -17.01 -14.67
N ILE A 69 -18.30 -18.04 -14.84
CA ILE A 69 -18.63 -19.41 -14.43
C ILE A 69 -18.91 -19.44 -12.91
N ALA A 70 -18.10 -18.77 -12.09
CA ALA A 70 -18.33 -18.68 -10.66
C ALA A 70 -19.70 -18.06 -10.33
N ALA A 71 -20.09 -16.99 -11.03
CA ALA A 71 -21.41 -16.38 -10.86
C ALA A 71 -22.55 -17.33 -11.29
N GLU A 72 -22.38 -18.04 -12.41
CA GLU A 72 -23.33 -19.05 -12.92
C GLU A 72 -23.48 -20.21 -11.93
N MET A 73 -22.41 -20.57 -11.21
CA MET A 73 -22.42 -21.58 -10.13
C MET A 73 -23.05 -21.07 -8.82
N GLY A 74 -23.43 -19.79 -8.75
CA GLY A 74 -24.10 -19.19 -7.60
C GLY A 74 -23.18 -18.57 -6.56
N HIS A 75 -21.88 -18.39 -6.87
CA HIS A 75 -20.97 -17.66 -5.97
C HIS A 75 -21.29 -16.17 -5.97
N ASN A 76 -21.19 -15.54 -4.80
CA ASN A 76 -21.26 -14.09 -4.63
C ASN A 76 -19.95 -13.45 -5.03
N ILE A 77 -19.71 -13.31 -6.32
CA ILE A 77 -18.43 -12.86 -6.88
C ILE A 77 -18.49 -11.43 -7.40
N THR A 78 -17.44 -10.66 -7.15
CA THR A 78 -17.23 -9.30 -7.66
C THR A 78 -15.89 -9.25 -8.42
N LEU A 79 -15.94 -8.87 -9.70
CA LEU A 79 -14.76 -8.60 -10.52
C LEU A 79 -14.38 -7.12 -10.39
N THR A 80 -13.22 -6.82 -9.81
CA THR A 80 -12.73 -5.46 -9.61
C THR A 80 -11.91 -5.01 -10.80
N ILE A 81 -12.39 -4.02 -11.52
CA ILE A 81 -11.82 -3.49 -12.78
C ILE A 81 -10.63 -2.60 -12.48
N GLU A 82 -9.49 -2.87 -13.09
CA GLU A 82 -8.24 -2.11 -12.97
C GLU A 82 -8.05 -1.08 -14.10
N GLY A 83 -8.78 -1.22 -15.23
CA GLY A 83 -8.68 -0.34 -16.39
C GLY A 83 -9.80 -0.53 -17.41
N LEU A 84 -10.00 0.47 -18.30
CA LEU A 84 -11.11 0.46 -19.27
C LEU A 84 -11.08 -0.70 -20.28
N ASN A 85 -9.90 -1.17 -20.68
CA ASN A 85 -9.80 -2.31 -21.60
C ASN A 85 -10.35 -3.59 -20.97
N GLU A 86 -10.08 -3.81 -19.69
CA GLU A 86 -10.62 -4.92 -18.92
C GLU A 86 -12.15 -4.83 -18.82
N LEU A 87 -12.68 -3.62 -18.57
CA LEU A 87 -14.12 -3.40 -18.58
C LEU A 87 -14.75 -3.74 -19.93
N LYS A 88 -14.11 -3.35 -21.05
CA LYS A 88 -14.59 -3.69 -22.40
C LYS A 88 -14.61 -5.21 -22.64
N SER A 89 -13.62 -5.94 -22.15
CA SER A 89 -13.59 -7.42 -22.20
C SER A 89 -14.76 -8.03 -21.41
N ILE A 90 -14.99 -7.54 -20.17
CA ILE A 90 -16.14 -7.99 -19.35
C ILE A 90 -17.48 -7.70 -20.02
N ILE A 91 -17.63 -6.52 -20.63
CA ILE A 91 -18.85 -6.17 -21.38
C ILE A 91 -19.04 -7.12 -22.57
N SER A 92 -17.98 -7.46 -23.30
CA SER A 92 -18.04 -8.42 -24.42
C SER A 92 -18.49 -9.79 -23.94
N THR A 93 -17.84 -10.33 -22.91
CA THR A 93 -18.21 -11.62 -22.30
C THR A 93 -19.67 -11.61 -21.79
N ALA A 94 -20.10 -10.51 -21.18
CA ALA A 94 -21.46 -10.36 -20.65
C ALA A 94 -22.55 -10.38 -21.73
N LYS A 95 -22.23 -10.03 -22.98
CA LYS A 95 -23.17 -10.12 -24.13
C LYS A 95 -23.37 -11.56 -24.59
N GLU A 96 -22.38 -12.39 -24.46
CA GLU A 96 -22.36 -13.78 -24.91
C GLU A 96 -22.92 -14.76 -23.87
N ARG A 97 -23.07 -14.33 -22.62
CA ARG A 97 -23.48 -15.17 -21.50
C ARG A 97 -24.85 -14.77 -20.92
N PHE A 98 -25.58 -15.76 -20.48
CA PHE A 98 -26.85 -15.56 -19.79
C PHE A 98 -26.64 -15.20 -18.32
N LYS A 99 -27.70 -14.76 -17.62
CA LYS A 99 -27.67 -14.51 -16.17
C LYS A 99 -27.59 -15.83 -15.39
N PRO A 100 -27.00 -15.84 -14.18
CA PRO A 100 -26.50 -14.66 -13.46
C PRO A 100 -25.12 -14.17 -13.96
N LYS A 101 -24.86 -12.86 -13.80
CA LYS A 101 -23.57 -12.23 -14.10
C LYS A 101 -22.84 -11.85 -12.81
N PRO A 102 -21.52 -11.81 -12.81
CA PRO A 102 -20.75 -11.35 -11.65
C PRO A 102 -21.07 -9.88 -11.32
N ASN A 103 -20.93 -9.51 -10.06
CA ASN A 103 -20.88 -8.11 -9.68
C ASN A 103 -19.62 -7.45 -10.26
N ILE A 104 -19.69 -6.15 -10.49
CA ILE A 104 -18.59 -5.32 -10.97
C ILE A 104 -18.18 -4.37 -9.86
N GLY A 105 -16.88 -4.37 -9.54
CA GLY A 105 -16.22 -3.37 -8.76
C GLY A 105 -15.37 -2.46 -9.66
N LEU A 106 -15.28 -1.17 -9.39
CA LEU A 106 -14.32 -0.29 -10.05
C LEU A 106 -13.23 0.10 -9.06
N ARG A 107 -11.97 -0.18 -9.38
CA ARG A 107 -10.85 0.31 -8.60
C ARG A 107 -10.61 1.76 -8.92
N ILE A 108 -10.68 2.61 -7.90
CA ILE A 108 -10.47 4.04 -8.03
C ILE A 108 -9.00 4.39 -7.74
N ARG A 109 -8.45 5.27 -8.55
CA ARG A 109 -7.12 5.84 -8.31
C ARG A 109 -7.27 7.08 -7.46
N LEU A 110 -6.90 6.99 -6.19
CA LEU A 110 -6.95 8.12 -5.28
C LEU A 110 -5.77 9.06 -5.50
N HIS A 111 -5.99 10.34 -5.25
CA HIS A 111 -4.94 11.35 -5.14
C HIS A 111 -4.10 11.12 -3.86
N SER A 112 -4.77 10.69 -2.80
CA SER A 112 -4.12 10.33 -1.53
C SER A 112 -3.22 9.12 -1.70
N SER A 113 -1.99 9.20 -1.21
CA SER A 113 -1.04 8.07 -1.16
C SER A 113 -0.75 7.69 0.29
N GLY A 114 -0.47 6.40 0.52
CA GLY A 114 0.02 5.93 1.81
C GLY A 114 1.44 6.42 2.11
N THR A 115 1.84 6.33 3.37
CA THR A 115 3.23 6.51 3.83
C THR A 115 3.95 5.17 3.91
N GLY A 116 5.28 5.15 3.74
CA GLY A 116 6.12 3.97 3.88
C GLY A 116 6.72 3.43 2.58
N VAL A 117 7.41 2.29 2.66
CA VAL A 117 8.17 1.66 1.56
C VAL A 117 7.31 1.38 0.32
N TRP A 118 6.01 1.16 0.49
CA TRP A 118 5.04 0.84 -0.57
C TRP A 118 4.17 2.03 -0.99
N ALA A 119 4.50 3.26 -0.58
CA ALA A 119 3.77 4.48 -0.98
C ALA A 119 3.68 4.67 -2.50
N LYS A 120 4.69 4.19 -3.24
CA LYS A 120 4.75 4.25 -4.72
C LYS A 120 3.70 3.36 -5.42
N SER A 121 3.03 2.45 -4.71
CA SER A 121 1.97 1.59 -5.28
C SER A 121 0.60 2.24 -5.31
N GLY A 122 0.43 3.40 -4.71
CA GLY A 122 -0.78 4.24 -4.69
C GLY A 122 -0.53 5.65 -5.25
N GLY A 123 -1.54 6.51 -5.20
CA GLY A 123 -1.46 7.90 -5.66
C GLY A 123 -1.58 8.08 -7.19
N ILE A 124 -1.40 9.30 -7.66
CA ILE A 124 -1.62 9.71 -9.08
C ILE A 124 -0.79 8.88 -10.06
N ASN A 125 0.41 8.45 -9.68
CA ASN A 125 1.32 7.68 -10.53
C ASN A 125 1.12 6.16 -10.42
N SER A 126 0.06 5.71 -9.76
CA SER A 126 -0.26 4.28 -9.67
C SER A 126 -0.58 3.72 -11.07
N LYS A 127 -0.05 2.54 -11.37
CA LYS A 127 -0.42 1.78 -12.57
C LYS A 127 -1.78 1.08 -12.45
N PHE A 128 -2.39 1.10 -11.27
CA PHE A 128 -3.64 0.44 -10.95
C PHE A 128 -4.77 1.45 -10.73
N GLY A 129 -5.96 1.05 -11.12
CA GLY A 129 -7.19 1.80 -10.87
C GLY A 129 -7.45 2.90 -11.90
N LEU A 130 -8.70 3.28 -12.00
CA LEU A 130 -9.26 4.24 -12.93
C LEU A 130 -9.08 5.67 -12.43
N THR A 131 -8.70 6.57 -13.32
CA THR A 131 -8.72 8.02 -13.10
C THR A 131 -10.16 8.53 -13.05
N SER A 132 -10.37 9.78 -12.62
CA SER A 132 -11.73 10.37 -12.60
C SER A 132 -12.39 10.38 -13.99
N THR A 133 -11.63 10.65 -15.05
CA THR A 133 -12.13 10.60 -16.43
C THR A 133 -12.54 9.18 -16.83
N GLU A 134 -11.71 8.19 -16.53
CA GLU A 134 -11.98 6.78 -16.81
C GLU A 134 -13.15 6.24 -15.98
N LEU A 135 -13.36 6.72 -14.74
CA LEU A 135 -14.54 6.37 -13.93
C LEU A 135 -15.84 6.84 -14.56
N ILE A 136 -15.86 8.08 -15.07
CA ILE A 136 -17.01 8.63 -15.79
C ILE A 136 -17.29 7.81 -17.04
N GLU A 137 -16.25 7.51 -17.83
CA GLU A 137 -16.37 6.66 -19.03
C GLU A 137 -16.86 5.26 -18.66
N ALA A 138 -16.32 4.64 -17.62
CA ALA A 138 -16.75 3.31 -17.16
C ALA A 138 -18.24 3.27 -16.80
N VAL A 139 -18.74 4.27 -16.06
CA VAL A 139 -20.17 4.37 -15.72
C VAL A 139 -21.03 4.51 -16.96
N ASN A 140 -20.61 5.31 -17.94
CA ASN A 140 -21.33 5.46 -19.20
C ASN A 140 -21.35 4.15 -20.00
N LEU A 141 -20.22 3.47 -20.14
CA LEU A 141 -20.13 2.16 -20.80
C LEU A 141 -21.05 1.12 -20.13
N LEU A 142 -21.10 1.10 -18.80
CA LEU A 142 -21.97 0.19 -18.05
C LEU A 142 -23.46 0.49 -18.30
N LYS A 143 -23.85 1.76 -18.38
CA LYS A 143 -25.25 2.17 -18.73
C LYS A 143 -25.60 1.78 -20.14
N GLU A 144 -24.79 2.11 -21.11
CA GLU A 144 -25.00 1.82 -22.53
C GLU A 144 -25.16 0.33 -22.82
N ASN A 145 -24.52 -0.52 -22.00
CA ASN A 145 -24.55 -1.97 -22.14
C ASN A 145 -25.49 -2.68 -21.15
N ASN A 146 -26.37 -1.94 -20.45
CA ASN A 146 -27.32 -2.46 -19.46
C ASN A 146 -26.64 -3.31 -18.34
N LEU A 147 -25.46 -2.90 -17.92
CA LEU A 147 -24.67 -3.54 -16.84
C LEU A 147 -24.52 -2.66 -15.59
N ILE A 148 -25.20 -1.51 -15.55
CA ILE A 148 -25.09 -0.59 -14.41
C ILE A 148 -25.58 -1.22 -13.11
N GLU A 149 -26.54 -2.16 -13.16
CA GLU A 149 -27.04 -2.86 -11.99
C GLU A 149 -26.03 -3.85 -11.38
N GLN A 150 -25.05 -4.31 -12.16
CA GLN A 150 -23.93 -5.12 -11.68
C GLN A 150 -22.84 -4.28 -10.99
N PHE A 151 -22.83 -2.96 -11.17
CA PHE A 151 -21.87 -2.08 -10.52
C PHE A 151 -22.25 -1.86 -9.06
N THR A 152 -21.65 -2.65 -8.17
CA THR A 152 -22.04 -2.71 -6.75
C THR A 152 -20.98 -2.19 -5.80
N MET A 153 -19.72 -2.01 -6.25
CA MET A 153 -18.58 -1.72 -5.38
C MET A 153 -17.59 -0.77 -6.02
N ILE A 154 -17.04 0.16 -5.25
CA ILE A 154 -15.74 0.78 -5.55
C ILE A 154 -14.67 0.19 -4.65
N HIS A 155 -13.45 0.10 -5.17
CA HIS A 155 -12.29 -0.44 -4.47
C HIS A 155 -11.13 0.54 -4.51
N PHE A 156 -10.36 0.62 -3.42
CA PHE A 156 -9.05 1.27 -3.43
C PHE A 156 -8.07 0.54 -2.54
N HIS A 157 -6.79 0.77 -2.76
CA HIS A 157 -5.73 0.24 -1.92
C HIS A 157 -4.58 1.25 -1.84
N ILE A 158 -4.27 1.73 -0.65
CA ILE A 158 -3.27 2.79 -0.42
C ILE A 158 -1.91 2.27 0.03
N GLY A 159 -1.73 0.97 0.08
CA GLY A 159 -0.45 0.33 0.44
C GLY A 159 -0.58 -0.74 1.52
N SER A 160 0.55 -1.37 1.83
CA SER A 160 0.66 -2.41 2.87
C SER A 160 1.35 -1.84 4.10
N GLN A 161 1.00 -2.32 5.29
CA GLN A 161 1.54 -1.88 6.57
C GLN A 161 1.42 -0.36 6.72
N ILE A 162 0.18 0.13 6.74
CA ILE A 162 -0.13 1.57 6.90
C ILE A 162 0.09 1.93 8.36
N ASN A 163 1.24 2.53 8.66
CA ASN A 163 1.65 2.80 10.03
C ASN A 163 0.97 4.02 10.66
N GLU A 164 0.43 4.91 9.83
CA GLU A 164 -0.20 6.15 10.26
C GLU A 164 -1.67 6.20 9.84
N ILE A 165 -2.54 6.63 10.75
CA ILE A 165 -3.99 6.72 10.49
C ILE A 165 -4.35 7.86 9.53
N HIS A 166 -3.56 8.93 9.48
CA HIS A 166 -3.88 10.13 8.72
C HIS A 166 -4.01 9.93 7.20
N PRO A 167 -3.10 9.19 6.51
CA PRO A 167 -3.28 8.85 5.11
C PRO A 167 -4.57 8.06 4.83
N LEU A 168 -4.95 7.15 5.73
CA LEU A 168 -6.21 6.43 5.61
C LEU A 168 -7.41 7.38 5.68
N LYS A 169 -7.44 8.32 6.64
CA LYS A 169 -8.52 9.31 6.75
C LYS A 169 -8.69 10.13 5.47
N LYS A 170 -7.60 10.58 4.86
CA LYS A 170 -7.63 11.29 3.58
C LYS A 170 -8.23 10.41 2.46
N ALA A 171 -7.79 9.18 2.37
CA ALA A 171 -8.29 8.23 1.37
C ALA A 171 -9.78 7.94 1.55
N LEU A 172 -10.25 7.79 2.79
CA LEU A 172 -11.66 7.58 3.10
C LEU A 172 -12.54 8.77 2.70
N ILE A 173 -12.07 9.99 2.94
CA ILE A 173 -12.78 11.22 2.53
C ILE A 173 -12.90 11.29 1.01
N GLU A 174 -11.81 11.04 0.29
CA GLU A 174 -11.80 11.05 -1.17
C GLU A 174 -12.69 9.96 -1.75
N ALA A 175 -12.56 8.71 -1.28
CA ALA A 175 -13.36 7.59 -1.73
C ALA A 175 -14.85 7.76 -1.42
N GLY A 176 -15.20 8.29 -0.23
CA GLY A 176 -16.58 8.57 0.15
C GLY A 176 -17.24 9.62 -0.76
N ASN A 177 -16.50 10.67 -1.15
CA ASN A 177 -16.99 11.65 -2.11
C ASN A 177 -17.19 11.04 -3.50
N ILE A 178 -16.22 10.26 -4.00
CA ILE A 178 -16.33 9.56 -5.29
C ILE A 178 -17.55 8.63 -5.28
N TYR A 179 -17.73 7.84 -4.21
CA TYR A 179 -18.90 6.98 -4.05
C TYR A 179 -20.21 7.74 -4.20
N ALA A 180 -20.36 8.85 -3.49
CA ALA A 180 -21.58 9.65 -3.53
C ALA A 180 -21.82 10.26 -4.93
N GLU A 181 -20.79 10.76 -5.59
CA GLU A 181 -20.94 11.35 -6.94
C GLU A 181 -21.26 10.30 -8.00
N LEU A 182 -20.66 9.09 -7.94
CA LEU A 182 -21.01 7.99 -8.84
C LEU A 182 -22.46 7.54 -8.68
N ARG A 183 -22.99 7.53 -7.45
CA ARG A 183 -24.41 7.24 -7.19
C ARG A 183 -25.33 8.32 -7.76
N LYS A 184 -24.95 9.60 -7.65
CA LYS A 184 -25.68 10.72 -8.28
C LYS A 184 -25.68 10.61 -9.80
N MET A 185 -24.61 10.11 -10.38
CA MET A 185 -24.53 9.82 -11.82
C MET A 185 -25.41 8.66 -12.26
N GLY A 186 -26.15 8.01 -11.35
CA GLY A 186 -27.12 6.95 -11.67
C GLY A 186 -26.66 5.54 -11.35
N ALA A 187 -25.49 5.34 -10.75
CA ALA A 187 -25.05 4.02 -10.27
C ALA A 187 -25.77 3.65 -8.96
N LYS A 188 -27.09 3.46 -8.99
CA LYS A 188 -27.89 3.25 -7.77
C LYS A 188 -27.66 1.89 -7.11
N SER A 189 -27.17 0.90 -7.84
CA SER A 189 -26.76 -0.40 -7.31
C SER A 189 -25.40 -0.38 -6.60
N LEU A 190 -24.62 0.69 -6.77
CA LEU A 190 -23.38 0.91 -6.03
C LEU A 190 -23.68 1.09 -4.54
N LYS A 191 -23.30 0.10 -3.72
CA LYS A 191 -23.62 0.05 -2.29
C LYS A 191 -22.41 -0.23 -1.40
N ALA A 192 -21.24 -0.57 -1.97
CA ALA A 192 -20.07 -0.97 -1.20
C ALA A 192 -18.83 -0.15 -1.51
N ILE A 193 -18.01 0.07 -0.49
CA ILE A 193 -16.64 0.57 -0.59
C ILE A 193 -15.70 -0.48 -0.02
N ASN A 194 -14.81 -0.99 -0.85
CA ASN A 194 -13.72 -1.89 -0.45
C ASN A 194 -12.45 -1.07 -0.24
N LEU A 195 -11.96 -1.05 0.99
CA LEU A 195 -10.81 -0.28 1.43
C LEU A 195 -9.48 -0.95 1.05
N GLY A 196 -9.53 -2.15 0.49
CA GLY A 196 -8.36 -2.98 0.27
C GLY A 196 -7.76 -3.48 1.58
N GLY A 197 -6.50 -3.85 1.51
CA GLY A 197 -5.70 -4.23 2.68
C GLY A 197 -4.94 -3.05 3.28
N GLY A 198 -3.91 -3.38 4.04
CA GLY A 198 -2.98 -2.38 4.57
C GLY A 198 -3.08 -2.14 6.06
N LEU A 199 -4.09 -2.69 6.74
CA LEU A 199 -4.15 -2.65 8.21
C LEU A 199 -2.83 -3.16 8.79
N ALA A 200 -2.15 -2.30 9.56
CA ALA A 200 -0.83 -2.60 10.08
C ALA A 200 -0.88 -3.57 11.25
N ILE A 201 0.02 -4.55 11.25
CA ILE A 201 0.29 -5.38 12.41
C ILE A 201 1.37 -4.75 13.27
N GLU A 202 1.30 -4.95 14.57
CA GLU A 202 2.33 -4.55 15.50
C GLU A 202 3.44 -5.60 15.54
N TYR A 203 4.60 -5.26 14.99
CA TYR A 203 5.78 -6.11 15.02
C TYR A 203 6.73 -5.79 16.18
N SER A 204 6.67 -4.53 16.68
CA SER A 204 7.54 -4.10 17.76
C SER A 204 7.08 -4.65 19.10
N GLN A 205 8.02 -5.20 19.87
CA GLN A 205 7.81 -5.56 21.27
C GLN A 205 8.06 -4.36 22.21
N PHE A 206 8.63 -3.28 21.69
CA PHE A 206 8.98 -2.08 22.45
C PHE A 206 7.88 -1.05 22.35
N LYS A 207 7.33 -0.65 23.50
CA LYS A 207 6.26 0.35 23.59
C LYS A 207 6.69 1.74 23.12
N ASP A 208 7.98 2.03 23.19
CA ASP A 208 8.55 3.34 22.86
C ASP A 208 8.73 3.56 21.35
N ASN A 209 8.62 2.49 20.54
CA ASN A 209 8.71 2.57 19.08
C ASN A 209 7.68 1.63 18.43
N PRO A 210 6.39 1.95 18.48
CA PRO A 210 5.33 1.11 17.92
C PRO A 210 5.41 1.08 16.39
N SER A 211 5.07 -0.06 15.80
CA SER A 211 5.00 -0.24 14.34
C SER A 211 3.81 0.50 13.70
N ARG A 212 2.89 1.04 14.50
CA ARG A 212 1.74 1.84 14.05
C ARG A 212 1.32 2.84 15.13
N ASN A 213 0.75 3.97 14.70
CA ASN A 213 0.33 5.06 15.58
C ASN A 213 -1.17 5.04 15.94
N TYR A 214 -1.88 3.94 15.69
CA TYR A 214 -3.33 3.83 15.94
C TYR A 214 -3.72 2.45 16.48
N THR A 215 -4.87 2.39 17.14
CA THR A 215 -5.48 1.15 17.60
C THR A 215 -6.47 0.60 16.57
N LEU A 216 -6.82 -0.70 16.65
CA LEU A 216 -7.87 -1.30 15.82
C LEU A 216 -9.21 -0.61 16.02
N LYS A 217 -9.52 -0.21 17.26
CA LYS A 217 -10.75 0.52 17.59
C LYS A 217 -10.80 1.90 16.93
N GLU A 218 -9.69 2.61 16.93
CA GLU A 218 -9.59 3.91 16.26
C GLU A 218 -9.75 3.76 14.75
N TYR A 219 -9.05 2.78 14.14
CA TYR A 219 -9.23 2.44 12.72
C TYR A 219 -10.71 2.21 12.37
N ALA A 220 -11.40 1.35 13.12
CA ALA A 220 -12.79 1.02 12.87
C ALA A 220 -13.71 2.24 13.04
N ASN A 221 -13.50 3.03 14.11
CA ASN A 221 -14.27 4.23 14.36
C ASN A 221 -14.11 5.27 13.25
N ASP A 222 -12.88 5.52 12.81
CA ASP A 222 -12.60 6.49 11.75
C ASP A 222 -13.22 6.07 10.41
N VAL A 223 -13.11 4.80 10.05
CA VAL A 223 -13.71 4.25 8.82
C VAL A 223 -15.24 4.46 8.85
N VAL A 224 -15.90 4.02 9.91
CA VAL A 224 -17.37 4.12 10.00
C VAL A 224 -17.81 5.57 10.06
N PHE A 225 -17.19 6.39 10.92
CA PHE A 225 -17.59 7.78 11.12
C PHE A 225 -17.45 8.61 9.84
N LEU A 226 -16.31 8.52 9.14
CA LEU A 226 -16.05 9.33 7.95
C LEU A 226 -16.99 8.94 6.80
N LEU A 227 -17.10 7.65 6.50
CA LEU A 227 -17.96 7.20 5.40
C LEU A 227 -19.45 7.50 5.67
N LYS A 228 -19.92 7.28 6.89
CA LYS A 228 -21.27 7.64 7.31
C LYS A 228 -21.53 9.15 7.20
N SER A 229 -20.61 9.96 7.71
CA SER A 229 -20.74 11.42 7.69
C SER A 229 -20.84 11.95 6.25
N ILE A 230 -20.00 11.45 5.33
CA ILE A 230 -20.03 11.87 3.93
C ILE A 230 -21.30 11.43 3.23
N ALA A 231 -21.72 10.17 3.43
CA ALA A 231 -22.96 9.66 2.83
C ALA A 231 -24.17 10.51 3.27
N ASN A 232 -24.27 10.81 4.56
CA ASN A 232 -25.35 11.66 5.12
C ASN A 232 -25.28 13.09 4.57
N GLN A 233 -24.10 13.71 4.53
CA GLN A 233 -23.91 15.04 3.98
C GLN A 233 -24.31 15.13 2.49
N LYS A 234 -24.08 14.05 1.73
CA LYS A 234 -24.39 13.98 0.31
C LYS A 234 -25.80 13.46 0.01
N ASN A 235 -26.59 13.11 1.03
CA ASN A 235 -27.93 12.51 0.92
C ASN A 235 -27.94 11.20 0.14
N GLU A 236 -26.91 10.37 0.33
CA GLU A 236 -26.80 9.03 -0.24
C GLU A 236 -26.83 7.96 0.87
N ILE A 237 -27.10 6.71 0.47
CA ILE A 237 -27.11 5.59 1.43
C ILE A 237 -25.70 5.35 2.01
N GLU A 238 -25.66 4.97 3.27
CA GLU A 238 -24.40 4.57 3.93
C GLU A 238 -23.85 3.32 3.23
N PRO A 239 -22.55 3.31 2.82
CA PRO A 239 -22.00 2.17 2.11
C PRO A 239 -21.82 0.95 3.03
N ASP A 240 -21.87 -0.24 2.43
CA ASP A 240 -21.28 -1.44 2.98
C ASP A 240 -19.76 -1.30 2.93
N ILE A 241 -19.08 -1.74 3.98
CA ILE A 241 -17.61 -1.63 4.10
C ILE A 241 -17.00 -3.00 3.88
N PHE A 242 -16.02 -3.08 2.98
CA PHE A 242 -15.18 -4.26 2.78
C PHE A 242 -13.74 -3.95 3.17
N ILE A 243 -13.06 -4.93 3.79
CA ILE A 243 -11.62 -4.89 4.06
C ILE A 243 -10.93 -6.19 3.60
N GLU A 244 -9.67 -6.06 3.17
CA GLU A 244 -8.85 -7.17 2.68
C GLU A 244 -7.63 -7.39 3.59
N SER A 245 -7.88 -7.77 4.84
CA SER A 245 -6.84 -7.87 5.88
C SER A 245 -6.05 -9.16 5.78
N GLY A 246 -5.02 -9.20 4.93
CA GLY A 246 -4.16 -10.37 4.78
C GLY A 246 -3.02 -10.41 5.80
N ARG A 247 -2.12 -9.43 5.76
CA ARG A 247 -0.96 -9.36 6.66
C ARG A 247 -1.37 -9.38 8.13
N TYR A 248 -2.38 -8.62 8.51
CA TYR A 248 -2.84 -8.53 9.88
C TYR A 248 -3.25 -9.89 10.46
N ILE A 249 -3.83 -10.78 9.64
CA ILE A 249 -4.29 -12.12 10.05
C ILE A 249 -3.16 -13.14 9.98
N ALA A 250 -2.32 -13.09 8.93
CA ALA A 250 -1.38 -14.17 8.64
C ALA A 250 0.07 -13.90 9.11
N ALA A 251 0.41 -12.70 9.55
CA ALA A 251 1.80 -12.34 9.83
C ALA A 251 2.45 -13.17 10.94
N SER A 252 1.70 -13.60 11.95
CA SER A 252 2.21 -14.42 13.06
C SER A 252 2.30 -15.92 12.75
N HIS A 253 1.87 -16.35 11.55
CA HIS A 253 1.86 -17.74 11.14
C HIS A 253 3.26 -18.34 10.98
N ALA A 254 4.24 -17.54 10.53
CA ALA A 254 5.60 -18.00 10.30
C ALA A 254 6.64 -16.96 10.75
N VAL A 255 7.79 -17.44 11.19
CA VAL A 255 8.95 -16.65 11.59
C VAL A 255 10.16 -17.11 10.80
N LEU A 256 10.88 -16.16 10.19
CA LEU A 256 12.17 -16.41 9.58
C LEU A 256 13.26 -16.18 10.61
N VAL A 257 14.03 -17.23 10.90
CA VAL A 257 15.26 -17.13 11.70
C VAL A 257 16.46 -17.27 10.76
N ALA A 258 17.30 -16.25 10.71
CA ALA A 258 18.49 -16.24 9.88
C ALA A 258 19.70 -15.75 10.66
N PRO A 259 20.88 -16.40 10.54
CA PRO A 259 22.12 -15.87 11.09
C PRO A 259 22.60 -14.69 10.27
N VAL A 260 23.26 -13.74 10.91
CA VAL A 260 24.05 -12.71 10.22
C VAL A 260 25.32 -13.38 9.72
N LEU A 261 25.51 -13.45 8.41
CA LEU A 261 26.68 -14.07 7.80
C LEU A 261 27.86 -13.11 7.76
N GLU A 262 27.60 -11.85 7.46
CA GLU A 262 28.64 -10.83 7.32
C GLU A 262 28.07 -9.43 7.54
N LEU A 263 28.86 -8.57 8.16
CA LEU A 263 28.58 -7.14 8.27
C LEU A 263 29.52 -6.40 7.30
N PHE A 264 28.93 -5.77 6.30
CA PHE A 264 29.66 -4.86 5.43
C PHE A 264 29.86 -3.52 6.16
N SER A 265 30.90 -3.48 6.99
CA SER A 265 31.31 -2.26 7.67
C SER A 265 32.56 -1.70 6.99
N GLN A 266 32.55 -0.43 6.67
CA GLN A 266 33.76 0.28 6.28
C GLN A 266 34.44 0.76 7.57
N GLU A 267 35.67 0.30 7.79
CA GLU A 267 36.50 0.83 8.86
C GLU A 267 37.16 2.13 8.39
N TYR A 268 36.63 3.25 8.82
CA TYR A 268 37.24 4.56 8.66
C TYR A 268 38.09 4.86 9.90
N THR A 269 39.41 4.94 9.71
CA THR A 269 40.39 5.25 10.78
C THR A 269 41.25 6.44 10.36
N GLU A 270 41.83 7.16 11.32
CA GLU A 270 42.75 8.26 11.04
C GLU A 270 43.96 7.80 10.22
N GLU A 271 44.40 6.56 10.40
CA GLU A 271 45.55 5.99 9.67
C GLU A 271 45.31 5.89 8.14
N LYS A 272 44.07 5.90 7.73
CA LYS A 272 43.67 5.88 6.30
C LYS A 272 43.56 7.28 5.70
N LEU A 273 43.70 8.36 6.48
CA LEU A 273 43.72 9.71 5.96
C LEU A 273 45.04 9.99 5.24
N ILE A 274 44.94 10.41 4.00
CA ILE A 274 46.09 10.82 3.19
C ILE A 274 45.89 12.31 2.84
N LEU A 275 46.27 13.18 3.77
CA LEU A 275 46.15 14.63 3.58
C LEU A 275 47.38 15.15 2.82
N LYS A 276 47.14 16.08 1.91
CA LYS A 276 48.17 16.78 1.10
C LYS A 276 48.64 18.04 1.84
N GLU A 277 49.78 18.61 1.44
CA GLU A 277 50.20 19.93 1.93
C GLU A 277 49.17 21.03 1.56
N ASN A 278 48.58 20.93 0.37
CA ASN A 278 47.54 21.83 -0.13
C ASN A 278 46.25 21.04 -0.38
N ASN A 279 45.50 20.75 0.67
CA ASN A 279 44.15 20.16 0.54
C ASN A 279 43.16 21.19 -0.03
N PRO A 280 42.11 20.75 -0.74
CA PRO A 280 40.96 21.60 -0.99
C PRO A 280 40.40 22.21 0.29
N PRO A 281 39.88 23.46 0.25
CA PRO A 281 39.37 24.13 1.47
C PRO A 281 38.40 23.29 2.28
N LEU A 282 37.42 22.63 1.67
CA LEU A 282 36.44 21.79 2.36
C LEU A 282 37.05 20.60 3.10
N ILE A 283 38.12 20.01 2.57
CA ILE A 283 38.85 18.92 3.27
C ILE A 283 39.57 19.45 4.49
N SER A 284 40.18 20.66 4.38
CA SER A 284 40.84 21.30 5.50
C SER A 284 39.80 21.70 6.60
N GLU A 285 38.67 22.19 6.22
CA GLU A 285 37.56 22.53 7.13
C GLU A 285 37.04 21.27 7.84
N LEU A 286 36.76 20.18 7.12
CA LEU A 286 36.38 18.89 7.74
C LEU A 286 37.41 18.39 8.73
N HIS A 287 38.72 18.51 8.41
CA HIS A 287 39.78 18.11 9.33
C HIS A 287 39.81 19.00 10.57
N ASP A 288 39.55 20.30 10.43
CA ASP A 288 39.44 21.24 11.54
C ASP A 288 38.23 20.94 12.44
N LEU A 289 37.06 20.63 11.85
CA LEU A 289 35.87 20.18 12.60
C LEU A 289 36.22 18.94 13.44
N TYR A 290 36.85 17.93 12.83
CA TYR A 290 37.24 16.72 13.53
C TYR A 290 38.15 16.98 14.73
N ARG A 291 39.13 17.88 14.58
CA ARG A 291 40.07 18.23 15.64
C ARG A 291 39.45 19.03 16.78
N ARG A 292 38.49 19.90 16.48
CA ARG A 292 37.90 20.87 17.42
C ARG A 292 36.58 20.45 18.03
N ILE A 293 36.03 19.29 17.65
CA ILE A 293 34.75 18.78 18.18
C ILE A 293 34.85 18.51 19.68
N LYS A 294 33.84 18.98 20.42
CA LYS A 294 33.67 18.84 21.87
C LYS A 294 32.19 18.79 22.23
N PRO A 295 31.76 18.40 23.45
CA PRO A 295 30.36 18.26 23.82
C PRO A 295 29.48 19.46 23.47
N SER A 296 30.00 20.69 23.59
CA SER A 296 29.23 21.91 23.39
C SER A 296 28.93 22.25 21.91
N ASN A 297 29.61 21.62 20.95
CA ASN A 297 29.45 21.87 19.52
C ASN A 297 29.28 20.59 18.69
N ALA A 298 29.10 19.45 19.35
CA ALA A 298 29.08 18.15 18.66
C ALA A 298 27.96 18.03 17.62
N ILE A 299 26.75 18.54 17.91
CA ILE A 299 25.60 18.49 16.99
C ILE A 299 25.82 19.45 15.82
N GLU A 300 26.26 20.67 16.09
CA GLU A 300 26.56 21.69 15.06
C GLU A 300 27.62 21.16 14.09
N TYR A 301 28.75 20.68 14.61
CA TYR A 301 29.85 20.16 13.79
C TYR A 301 29.48 18.90 13.00
N LEU A 302 28.55 18.09 13.51
CA LEU A 302 28.02 16.96 12.74
C LEU A 302 27.19 17.44 11.55
N HIS A 303 26.34 18.46 11.72
CA HIS A 303 25.58 19.04 10.63
C HIS A 303 26.51 19.68 9.57
N ASP A 304 27.48 20.50 10.01
CA ASP A 304 28.47 21.11 9.13
C ASP A 304 29.25 20.05 8.33
N ALA A 305 29.62 18.94 8.97
CA ALA A 305 30.33 17.86 8.31
C ALA A 305 29.49 17.17 7.22
N ILE A 306 28.19 16.99 7.45
CA ILE A 306 27.25 16.43 6.45
C ILE A 306 27.12 17.37 5.26
N ASP A 307 26.94 18.67 5.50
CA ASP A 307 26.81 19.69 4.45
C ASP A 307 28.10 19.81 3.61
N HIS A 308 29.27 19.73 4.28
CA HIS A 308 30.55 19.72 3.59
C HIS A 308 30.73 18.46 2.72
N MET A 309 30.27 17.29 3.21
CA MET A 309 30.31 16.07 2.41
C MET A 309 29.49 16.20 1.12
N GLU A 310 28.26 16.73 1.20
CA GLU A 310 27.42 16.98 0.01
C GLU A 310 28.12 17.94 -0.98
N SER A 311 28.77 18.96 -0.45
CA SER A 311 29.55 19.90 -1.24
C SER A 311 30.76 19.24 -1.91
N VAL A 312 31.51 18.41 -1.22
CA VAL A 312 32.64 17.63 -1.79
C VAL A 312 32.16 16.68 -2.88
N LEU A 313 31.04 15.98 -2.67
CA LEU A 313 30.46 15.12 -3.72
C LEU A 313 30.11 15.91 -4.97
N THR A 314 29.51 17.08 -4.82
CA THR A 314 29.21 17.99 -5.94
C THR A 314 30.49 18.43 -6.69
N LEU A 315 31.55 18.81 -5.94
CA LEU A 315 32.82 19.20 -6.54
C LEU A 315 33.53 18.00 -7.23
N PHE A 316 33.36 16.80 -6.67
CA PHE A 316 33.89 15.59 -7.30
C PHE A 316 33.18 15.32 -8.64
N ASP A 317 31.86 15.40 -8.68
CA ASP A 317 31.08 15.20 -9.92
C ASP A 317 31.43 16.25 -11.00
N LEU A 318 31.83 17.46 -10.58
CA LEU A 318 32.31 18.53 -11.47
C LEU A 318 33.81 18.43 -11.83
N GLY A 319 34.54 17.47 -11.23
CA GLY A 319 35.96 17.26 -11.50
C GLY A 319 36.91 18.23 -10.79
N TYR A 320 36.47 18.97 -9.77
CA TYR A 320 37.29 19.93 -9.03
C TYR A 320 38.10 19.30 -7.89
N VAL A 321 37.69 18.14 -7.41
CA VAL A 321 38.40 17.36 -6.38
C VAL A 321 38.65 15.94 -6.90
N ASP A 322 39.73 15.32 -6.42
CA ASP A 322 40.07 13.97 -6.85
C ASP A 322 39.48 12.88 -5.92
N LEU A 323 39.71 11.60 -6.29
CA LEU A 323 39.19 10.46 -5.55
C LEU A 323 39.79 10.37 -4.12
N GLN A 324 41.05 10.84 -3.95
CA GLN A 324 41.69 10.85 -2.63
C GLN A 324 41.02 11.90 -1.71
N ASP A 325 40.68 13.08 -2.27
CA ASP A 325 39.98 14.14 -1.54
C ASP A 325 38.58 13.66 -1.12
N ARG A 326 37.86 12.99 -2.02
CA ARG A 326 36.59 12.35 -1.70
C ARG A 326 36.73 11.28 -0.60
N SER A 327 37.74 10.41 -0.70
CA SER A 327 38.00 9.39 0.33
C SER A 327 38.32 10.02 1.69
N ASN A 328 39.14 11.07 1.72
CA ASN A 328 39.47 11.79 2.93
C ASN A 328 38.22 12.41 3.56
N SER A 329 37.31 12.98 2.76
CA SER A 329 36.05 13.54 3.29
C SER A 329 35.13 12.45 3.89
N GLU A 330 34.99 11.31 3.24
CA GLU A 330 34.22 10.16 3.76
C GLU A 330 34.77 9.70 5.12
N ILE A 331 36.11 9.58 5.24
CA ILE A 331 36.77 9.20 6.49
C ILE A 331 36.53 10.25 7.57
N LEU A 332 36.74 11.53 7.26
CA LEU A 332 36.62 12.64 8.24
C LEU A 332 35.18 12.75 8.76
N VAL A 333 34.18 12.71 7.88
CA VAL A 333 32.78 12.76 8.28
C VAL A 333 32.41 11.59 9.20
N HIS A 334 32.88 10.38 8.87
CA HIS A 334 32.65 9.22 9.73
C HIS A 334 33.32 9.38 11.12
N LEU A 335 34.55 9.88 11.15
CA LEU A 335 35.27 10.12 12.41
C LEU A 335 34.58 11.21 13.26
N ILE A 336 34.07 12.29 12.61
CA ILE A 336 33.29 13.33 13.28
C ILE A 336 32.00 12.74 13.84
N MET A 337 31.27 11.95 13.05
CA MET A 337 30.03 11.28 13.50
C MET A 337 30.28 10.37 14.69
N LYS A 338 31.29 9.51 14.61
CA LYS A 338 31.66 8.59 15.70
C LYS A 338 32.03 9.35 16.99
N LYS A 339 32.78 10.44 16.84
CA LYS A 339 33.21 11.28 17.99
C LYS A 339 32.02 12.07 18.54
N ALA A 340 31.14 12.63 17.70
CA ALA A 340 29.91 13.30 18.13
C ALA A 340 29.02 12.37 18.95
N ILE A 341 28.73 11.16 18.45
CA ILE A 341 27.91 10.15 19.16
C ILE A 341 28.55 9.80 20.53
N SER A 342 29.88 9.74 20.63
CA SER A 342 30.55 9.43 21.89
C SER A 342 30.55 10.59 22.91
N LEU A 343 30.26 11.82 22.47
CA LEU A 343 30.22 13.03 23.29
C LEU A 343 28.82 13.41 23.76
N LEU A 344 27.79 12.87 23.12
CA LEU A 344 26.37 13.04 23.46
C LEU A 344 25.85 11.94 24.37
#